data_8f75078cb1091166a406bbf6f9cea599
#
_entry.id   8f75078cb1091166a406bbf6f9cea599
#
_cell.length_a   1.000
_cell.length_b   1.000
_cell.length_c   1.000
_cell.angle_alpha   90.00
_cell.angle_beta   90.00
_cell.angle_gamma   90.00
#
_symmetry.space_group_name_H-M   'P 1'
#
loop_
_entity.id
_entity.type
_entity.pdbx_description
1 polymer ?
#
loop_
_entity_poly.entity_id
_entity_poly.type
_entity_poly.pdbx_seq_one_letter_code
_entity_poly.pdbx_strand_id
1 'polypeptide(L)'
;IIHLSFNIIGTIIFVIITMITPFASIMQQITPHSVSSQIANVHTVFNVVTTILLLPFGKRLVKLSYCILPETKNKEKELSLQYLDFNVLSTDYHLATHTIIHTQLFNEIQNMLDVTVNNVKRSFDLILNYDDEMYQQLVKYEEYINYLNKEIISYTTGAISIGVVLEESESTGLFLRVSADLERIGD
;
A
#
# COMPACT_ATOMS: atom_id res chain seq x y z
N ILE A 1 9.44 0.42 6.76
CA ILE A 1 10.90 0.58 6.54
C ILE A 1 11.25 2.03 6.22
N ILE A 2 10.61 2.72 5.28
CA ILE A 2 10.88 4.14 4.94
C ILE A 2 10.81 5.01 6.20
N HIS A 3 9.76 4.87 7.00
CA HIS A 3 9.59 5.63 8.25
C HIS A 3 10.68 5.31 9.29
N LEU A 4 11.09 4.04 9.39
CA LEU A 4 12.18 3.63 10.27
C LEU A 4 13.52 4.22 9.82
N SER A 5 13.82 4.13 8.52
CA SER A 5 15.05 4.71 7.94
C SER A 5 15.09 6.23 8.12
N PHE A 6 13.97 6.91 7.93
CA PHE A 6 13.82 8.34 8.16
C PHE A 6 14.16 8.70 9.61
N ASN A 7 13.60 7.97 10.59
CA ASN A 7 13.84 8.23 12.00
C ASN A 7 15.30 7.94 12.41
N ILE A 8 15.90 6.84 11.95
CA ILE A 8 17.28 6.49 12.25
C ILE A 8 18.24 7.55 11.70
N ILE A 9 18.12 7.87 10.40
CA ILE A 9 18.98 8.87 9.74
C ILE A 9 18.77 10.24 10.36
N GLY A 10 17.52 10.64 10.59
CA GLY A 10 17.15 11.88 11.23
C GLY A 10 17.75 12.02 12.63
N THR A 11 17.71 10.96 13.43
CA THR A 11 18.30 10.93 14.77
C THR A 11 19.82 11.13 14.72
N ILE A 12 20.52 10.43 13.82
CA ILE A 12 21.97 10.58 13.67
C ILE A 12 22.34 12.00 13.28
N ILE A 13 21.65 12.59 12.31
CA ILE A 13 21.88 13.97 11.87
C ILE A 13 21.61 14.95 13.01
N PHE A 14 20.52 14.76 13.73
CA PHE A 14 20.13 15.66 14.82
C PHE A 14 21.10 15.59 16.01
N VAL A 15 21.59 14.40 16.36
CA VAL A 15 22.63 14.23 17.38
C VAL A 15 23.90 14.99 16.98
N ILE A 16 24.34 14.90 15.73
CA ILE A 16 25.50 15.66 15.24
C ILE A 16 25.25 17.16 15.37
N ILE A 17 24.07 17.65 14.99
CA ILE A 17 23.71 19.07 15.11
C ILE A 17 23.76 19.52 16.58
N THR A 18 23.21 18.74 17.50
CA THR A 18 23.20 19.09 18.94
C THR A 18 24.58 19.03 19.58
N MET A 19 25.52 18.25 19.04
CA MET A 19 26.91 18.23 19.51
C MET A 19 27.70 19.46 19.04
N ILE A 20 27.38 20.02 17.88
CA ILE A 20 28.09 21.15 17.30
C ILE A 20 27.50 22.50 17.78
N THR A 21 26.20 22.50 18.13
CA THR A 21 25.47 23.71 18.50
C THR A 21 25.13 23.71 20.00
N PRO A 22 25.04 24.87 20.67
CA PRO A 22 24.58 24.97 22.08
C PRO A 22 23.05 24.80 22.18
N PHE A 23 22.55 23.71 21.54
CA PHE A 23 21.12 23.46 21.36
C PHE A 23 20.34 23.43 22.69
N ALA A 24 20.89 22.76 23.71
CA ALA A 24 20.28 22.67 25.03
C ALA A 24 20.10 24.05 25.67
N SER A 25 21.10 24.93 25.58
CA SER A 25 21.03 26.30 26.11
C SER A 25 19.97 27.14 25.38
N ILE A 26 19.83 26.96 24.07
CA ILE A 26 18.81 27.63 23.27
C ILE A 26 17.40 27.18 23.70
N MET A 27 17.17 25.89 23.92
CA MET A 27 15.89 25.36 24.38
C MET A 27 15.53 25.85 25.80
N GLN A 28 16.53 25.95 26.69
CA GLN A 28 16.35 26.53 28.04
C GLN A 28 15.96 28.01 27.99
N GLN A 29 16.51 28.78 27.06
CA GLN A 29 16.16 30.22 26.92
C GLN A 29 14.74 30.41 26.36
N ILE A 30 14.28 29.53 25.47
CA ILE A 30 12.93 29.61 24.91
C ILE A 30 11.86 29.27 25.95
N THR A 31 12.12 28.28 26.82
CA THR A 31 11.16 27.81 27.83
C THR A 31 11.83 27.59 29.19
N PRO A 32 12.20 28.67 29.91
CA PRO A 32 13.03 28.58 31.12
C PRO A 32 12.35 27.91 32.33
N HIS A 33 11.01 27.85 32.35
CA HIS A 33 10.27 27.46 33.56
C HIS A 33 9.63 26.06 33.50
N SER A 34 9.77 25.31 32.41
CA SER A 34 9.12 24.00 32.25
C SER A 34 9.98 23.00 31.48
N VAL A 35 10.50 22.01 32.20
CA VAL A 35 11.28 20.90 31.59
C VAL A 35 10.43 20.12 30.57
N SER A 36 9.15 19.90 30.89
CA SER A 36 8.23 19.21 29.97
C SER A 36 8.06 19.98 28.66
N SER A 37 7.93 21.30 28.71
CA SER A 37 7.85 22.15 27.53
C SER A 37 9.15 22.17 26.73
N GLN A 38 10.30 22.13 27.42
CA GLN A 38 11.61 22.02 26.75
C GLN A 38 11.71 20.72 25.95
N ILE A 39 11.30 19.58 26.52
CA ILE A 39 11.30 18.29 25.83
C ILE A 39 10.35 18.31 24.62
N ALA A 40 9.14 18.85 24.77
CA ALA A 40 8.19 18.99 23.68
C ALA A 40 8.74 19.86 22.54
N ASN A 41 9.39 20.97 22.85
CA ASN A 41 10.03 21.86 21.88
C ASN A 41 11.20 21.18 21.16
N VAL A 42 12.04 20.42 21.88
CA VAL A 42 13.12 19.62 21.29
C VAL A 42 12.54 18.62 20.28
N HIS A 43 11.47 17.91 20.64
CA HIS A 43 10.82 16.96 19.75
C HIS A 43 10.22 17.63 18.50
N THR A 44 9.60 18.78 18.67
CA THR A 44 9.06 19.57 17.55
C THR A 44 10.16 20.05 16.61
N VAL A 45 11.24 20.62 17.16
CA VAL A 45 12.39 21.08 16.37
C VAL A 45 13.07 19.92 15.67
N PHE A 46 13.23 18.78 16.34
CA PHE A 46 13.73 17.54 15.73
C PHE A 46 12.92 17.17 14.49
N ASN A 47 11.60 17.05 14.62
CA ASN A 47 10.75 16.64 13.50
C ASN A 47 10.76 17.66 12.34
N VAL A 48 10.71 18.95 12.64
CA VAL A 48 10.75 20.00 11.61
C VAL A 48 12.08 20.02 10.89
N VAL A 49 13.19 20.03 11.62
CA VAL A 49 14.54 20.11 11.05
C VAL A 49 14.84 18.84 10.22
N THR A 50 14.58 17.67 10.77
CA THR A 50 14.82 16.41 10.03
C THR A 50 13.93 16.29 8.80
N THR A 51 12.67 16.73 8.86
CA THR A 51 11.78 16.75 7.70
C THR A 51 12.32 17.66 6.61
N ILE A 52 12.69 18.89 6.93
CA ILE A 52 13.23 19.85 5.94
C ILE A 52 14.53 19.32 5.30
N LEU A 53 15.43 18.74 6.13
CA LEU A 53 16.70 18.20 5.66
C LEU A 53 16.53 16.94 4.80
N LEU A 54 15.60 16.05 5.15
CA LEU A 54 15.43 14.76 4.46
C LEU A 54 14.45 14.81 3.29
N LEU A 55 13.59 15.85 3.22
CA LEU A 55 12.62 16.02 2.13
C LEU A 55 13.25 15.94 0.74
N PRO A 56 14.37 16.63 0.43
CA PRO A 56 15.01 16.55 -0.90
C PRO A 56 15.61 15.17 -1.18
N PHE A 57 15.85 14.36 -0.15
CA PHE A 57 16.39 12.99 -0.27
C PHE A 57 15.32 11.89 -0.28
N GLY A 58 14.04 12.25 -0.31
CA GLY A 58 12.92 11.30 -0.25
C GLY A 58 13.05 10.16 -1.27
N LYS A 59 13.40 10.46 -2.54
CA LYS A 59 13.64 9.44 -3.58
C LYS A 59 14.79 8.49 -3.23
N ARG A 60 15.84 8.97 -2.54
CA ARG A 60 16.97 8.14 -2.10
C ARG A 60 16.59 7.26 -0.91
N LEU A 61 15.76 7.76 0.01
CA LEU A 61 15.24 6.98 1.13
C LEU A 61 14.34 5.83 0.62
N VAL A 62 13.50 6.09 -0.38
CA VAL A 62 12.72 5.05 -1.05
C VAL A 62 13.64 4.02 -1.69
N LYS A 63 14.66 4.43 -2.44
CA LYS A 63 15.63 3.51 -3.05
C LYS A 63 16.40 2.70 -2.00
N LEU A 64 16.76 3.30 -0.87
CA LEU A 64 17.39 2.61 0.26
C LEU A 64 16.45 1.56 0.88
N SER A 65 15.17 1.87 1.00
CA SER A 65 14.14 0.93 1.46
C SER A 65 14.05 -0.31 0.57
N TYR A 66 14.07 -0.14 -0.75
CA TYR A 66 14.10 -1.25 -1.71
C TYR A 66 15.42 -2.04 -1.68
N CYS A 67 16.54 -1.40 -1.29
CA CYS A 67 17.82 -2.10 -1.13
C CYS A 67 17.85 -2.99 0.13
N ILE A 68 17.16 -2.55 1.21
CA ILE A 68 17.08 -3.29 2.49
C ILE A 68 16.06 -4.42 2.41
N LEU A 69 14.91 -4.17 1.76
CA LEU A 69 13.94 -5.19 1.38
C LEU A 69 13.72 -5.11 -0.13
N PRO A 70 14.47 -5.87 -0.90
CA PRO A 70 14.16 -6.02 -2.31
C PRO A 70 12.76 -6.60 -2.43
N GLU A 71 11.83 -5.87 -3.08
CA GLU A 71 10.59 -6.49 -3.54
C GLU A 71 10.96 -7.75 -4.29
N THR A 72 10.43 -8.86 -3.87
CA THR A 72 10.64 -10.14 -4.53
C THR A 72 9.92 -10.08 -5.87
N LYS A 73 10.56 -9.47 -6.87
CA LYS A 73 10.08 -9.40 -8.27
C LYS A 73 9.76 -10.78 -8.88
N ASN A 74 10.13 -11.86 -8.18
CA ASN A 74 9.87 -13.22 -8.64
C ASN A 74 8.46 -13.74 -8.33
N LYS A 75 7.69 -13.10 -7.44
CA LYS A 75 6.30 -13.54 -7.14
C LYS A 75 5.27 -12.96 -8.12
N GLU A 76 5.52 -11.76 -8.69
CA GLU A 76 4.59 -11.15 -9.66
C GLU A 76 4.53 -11.87 -11.02
N LYS A 77 5.48 -12.76 -11.34
CA LYS A 77 5.49 -13.50 -12.61
C LYS A 77 4.51 -14.68 -12.67
N GLU A 78 4.05 -15.18 -11.52
CA GLU A 78 3.05 -16.25 -11.45
C GLU A 78 1.63 -15.70 -11.28
N LEU A 79 1.47 -14.43 -10.87
CA LEU A 79 0.17 -13.79 -10.66
C LEU A 79 -0.24 -13.07 -11.94
N SER A 80 -1.34 -13.48 -12.55
CA SER A 80 -1.86 -12.88 -13.78
C SER A 80 -3.33 -12.52 -13.63
N LEU A 81 -3.70 -11.37 -14.19
CA LEU A 81 -5.09 -10.98 -14.39
C LEU A 81 -5.70 -11.83 -15.48
N GLN A 82 -6.96 -12.21 -15.33
CA GLN A 82 -7.67 -13.01 -16.32
C GLN A 82 -8.52 -12.13 -17.26
N TYR A 83 -9.09 -11.06 -16.75
CA TYR A 83 -10.09 -10.26 -17.48
C TYR A 83 -9.74 -8.78 -17.60
N LEU A 84 -8.90 -8.22 -16.70
CA LEU A 84 -8.53 -6.80 -16.75
C LEU A 84 -7.44 -6.55 -17.78
N ASP A 85 -7.72 -5.65 -18.75
CA ASP A 85 -6.74 -5.15 -19.72
C ASP A 85 -6.56 -3.63 -19.56
N PHE A 86 -5.43 -3.22 -18.99
CA PHE A 86 -5.09 -1.81 -18.77
C PHE A 86 -4.94 -0.99 -20.07
N ASN A 87 -4.75 -1.64 -21.22
CA ASN A 87 -4.67 -0.95 -22.51
C ASN A 87 -6.01 -0.28 -22.86
N VAL A 88 -7.12 -0.81 -22.38
CA VAL A 88 -8.45 -0.23 -22.59
C VAL A 88 -8.56 1.17 -21.97
N LEU A 89 -7.83 1.44 -20.88
CA LEU A 89 -7.82 2.74 -20.20
C LEU A 89 -7.06 3.81 -21.00
N SER A 90 -6.24 3.42 -21.98
CA SER A 90 -5.45 4.34 -22.81
C SER A 90 -6.11 4.69 -24.15
N THR A 91 -7.30 4.18 -24.43
CA THR A 91 -7.98 4.30 -25.73
C THR A 91 -9.01 5.44 -25.71
N ASP A 92 -8.95 6.36 -26.67
CA ASP A 92 -9.78 7.56 -26.79
C ASP A 92 -11.30 7.33 -27.12
N TYR A 93 -11.83 6.14 -26.95
CA TYR A 93 -13.20 5.80 -27.34
C TYR A 93 -14.17 5.77 -26.16
N HIS A 94 -14.94 6.85 -25.97
CA HIS A 94 -15.72 7.11 -24.76
C HIS A 94 -16.98 6.26 -24.51
N LEU A 95 -17.70 5.72 -25.50
CA LEU A 95 -18.96 4.98 -25.25
C LEU A 95 -18.82 3.48 -25.16
N ALA A 96 -18.02 2.85 -26.03
CA ALA A 96 -17.78 1.40 -25.98
C ALA A 96 -16.87 1.01 -24.78
N THR A 97 -16.01 1.91 -24.37
CA THR A 97 -15.04 1.74 -23.28
C THR A 97 -15.73 1.51 -21.94
N HIS A 98 -16.83 2.21 -21.63
CA HIS A 98 -17.58 2.06 -20.38
C HIS A 98 -18.09 0.62 -20.17
N THR A 99 -18.79 0.06 -21.17
CA THR A 99 -19.32 -1.31 -21.08
C THR A 99 -18.20 -2.36 -20.99
N ILE A 100 -17.09 -2.15 -21.69
CA ILE A 100 -15.93 -3.05 -21.64
C ILE A 100 -15.31 -3.02 -20.25
N ILE A 101 -15.04 -1.85 -19.70
CA ILE A 101 -14.46 -1.66 -18.36
C ILE A 101 -15.33 -2.33 -17.30
N HIS A 102 -16.64 -2.06 -17.34
CA HIS A 102 -17.60 -2.65 -16.40
C HIS A 102 -17.61 -4.18 -16.50
N THR A 103 -17.64 -4.73 -17.71
CA THR A 103 -17.61 -6.16 -17.92
C THR A 103 -16.31 -6.81 -17.45
N GLN A 104 -15.18 -6.17 -17.71
CA GLN A 104 -13.87 -6.65 -17.24
C GLN A 104 -13.79 -6.67 -15.72
N LEU A 105 -14.22 -5.57 -15.06
CA LEU A 105 -14.26 -5.49 -13.59
C LEU A 105 -15.17 -6.56 -13.00
N PHE A 106 -16.37 -6.72 -13.55
CA PHE A 106 -17.32 -7.72 -13.08
C PHE A 106 -16.74 -9.14 -13.18
N ASN A 107 -16.14 -9.47 -14.32
CA ASN A 107 -15.55 -10.78 -14.55
C ASN A 107 -14.34 -11.05 -13.63
N GLU A 108 -13.47 -10.03 -13.39
CA GLU A 108 -12.34 -10.20 -12.48
C GLU A 108 -12.77 -10.35 -11.02
N ILE A 109 -13.83 -9.64 -10.61
CA ILE A 109 -14.43 -9.81 -9.27
C ILE A 109 -15.05 -11.19 -9.12
N GLN A 110 -15.71 -11.73 -10.16
CA GLN A 110 -16.19 -13.11 -10.13
C GLN A 110 -15.03 -14.11 -10.00
N ASN A 111 -13.94 -13.91 -10.74
CA ASN A 111 -12.73 -14.71 -10.58
C ASN A 111 -12.19 -14.66 -9.14
N MET A 112 -12.10 -13.46 -8.57
CA MET A 112 -11.68 -13.26 -7.19
C MET A 112 -12.61 -13.96 -6.19
N LEU A 113 -13.92 -13.89 -6.40
CA LEU A 113 -14.91 -14.59 -5.56
C LEU A 113 -14.71 -16.11 -5.61
N ASP A 114 -14.54 -16.69 -6.81
CA ASP A 114 -14.32 -18.12 -6.97
C ASP A 114 -13.04 -18.60 -6.27
N VAL A 115 -11.96 -17.83 -6.39
CA VAL A 115 -10.69 -18.09 -5.71
C VAL A 115 -10.87 -18.02 -4.19
N THR A 116 -11.52 -16.96 -3.69
CA THR A 116 -11.78 -16.79 -2.24
C THR A 116 -12.61 -17.92 -1.68
N VAL A 117 -13.73 -18.29 -2.33
CA VAL A 117 -14.60 -19.40 -1.90
C VAL A 117 -13.82 -20.73 -1.85
N ASN A 118 -12.97 -20.98 -2.86
CA ASN A 118 -12.15 -22.19 -2.88
C ASN A 118 -11.08 -22.17 -1.79
N ASN A 119 -10.47 -20.99 -1.50
CA ASN A 119 -9.50 -20.85 -0.44
C ASN A 119 -10.12 -21.12 0.94
N VAL A 120 -11.28 -20.54 1.22
CA VAL A 120 -12.05 -20.77 2.46
C VAL A 120 -12.41 -22.25 2.62
N LYS A 121 -12.92 -22.93 1.57
CA LYS A 121 -13.22 -24.37 1.65
C LYS A 121 -11.99 -25.19 2.00
N ARG A 122 -10.85 -24.93 1.34
CA ARG A 122 -9.59 -25.62 1.61
C ARG A 122 -9.06 -25.35 3.02
N SER A 123 -9.26 -24.14 3.57
CA SER A 123 -8.85 -23.84 4.95
C SER A 123 -9.61 -24.69 5.96
N PHE A 124 -10.92 -24.93 5.75
CA PHE A 124 -11.69 -25.84 6.59
C PHE A 124 -11.24 -27.30 6.45
N ASP A 125 -10.93 -27.76 5.22
CA ASP A 125 -10.41 -29.11 5.00
C ASP A 125 -9.05 -29.30 5.69
N LEU A 126 -8.20 -28.26 5.68
CA LEU A 126 -6.90 -28.26 6.33
C LEU A 126 -6.98 -28.35 7.86
N ILE A 127 -8.02 -27.76 8.48
CA ILE A 127 -8.28 -27.88 9.92
C ILE A 127 -8.56 -29.34 10.30
N LEU A 128 -9.24 -30.07 9.44
CA LEU A 128 -9.61 -31.46 9.70
C LEU A 128 -8.47 -32.45 9.37
N ASN A 129 -7.76 -32.17 8.28
CA ASN A 129 -6.69 -33.03 7.75
C ASN A 129 -5.51 -32.14 7.35
N TYR A 130 -4.59 -31.91 8.30
CA TYR A 130 -3.43 -31.07 8.05
C TYR A 130 -2.48 -31.71 7.03
N ASP A 131 -2.13 -30.94 5.99
CA ASP A 131 -1.17 -31.28 4.95
C ASP A 131 -0.33 -30.06 4.58
N ASP A 132 0.99 -30.18 4.65
CA ASP A 132 1.92 -29.09 4.37
C ASP A 132 1.83 -28.57 2.92
N GLU A 133 1.59 -29.45 1.95
CA GLU A 133 1.45 -29.05 0.54
C GLU A 133 0.17 -28.22 0.34
N MET A 134 -0.93 -28.64 0.95
CA MET A 134 -2.19 -27.92 0.94
C MET A 134 -2.07 -26.56 1.64
N TYR A 135 -1.33 -26.50 2.75
CA TYR A 135 -1.05 -25.24 3.45
C TYR A 135 -0.29 -24.25 2.56
N GLN A 136 0.77 -24.71 1.86
CA GLN A 136 1.54 -23.85 0.94
C GLN A 136 0.69 -23.37 -0.25
N GLN A 137 -0.25 -24.19 -0.71
CA GLN A 137 -1.19 -23.77 -1.75
C GLN A 137 -2.17 -22.71 -1.22
N LEU A 138 -2.67 -22.86 -0.01
CA LEU A 138 -3.57 -21.92 0.63
C LEU A 138 -2.93 -20.52 0.75
N VAL A 139 -1.67 -20.45 1.20
CA VAL A 139 -0.91 -19.21 1.25
C VAL A 139 -0.73 -18.56 -0.15
N LYS A 140 -0.50 -19.36 -1.18
CA LYS A 140 -0.42 -18.85 -2.56
C LYS A 140 -1.74 -18.28 -3.07
N TYR A 141 -2.87 -18.88 -2.70
CA TYR A 141 -4.19 -18.36 -3.06
C TYR A 141 -4.51 -17.05 -2.32
N GLU A 142 -4.13 -16.91 -1.05
CA GLU A 142 -4.24 -15.67 -0.29
C GLU A 142 -3.40 -14.56 -0.95
N GLU A 143 -2.13 -14.85 -1.31
CA GLU A 143 -1.29 -13.92 -2.08
C GLU A 143 -1.94 -13.50 -3.42
N TYR A 144 -2.64 -14.42 -4.08
CA TYR A 144 -3.34 -14.15 -5.34
C TYR A 144 -4.58 -13.28 -5.11
N ILE A 145 -5.36 -13.52 -4.06
CA ILE A 145 -6.53 -12.70 -3.68
C ILE A 145 -6.07 -11.25 -3.39
N ASN A 146 -4.99 -11.08 -2.63
CA ASN A 146 -4.40 -9.78 -2.33
C ASN A 146 -3.90 -9.06 -3.59
N TYR A 147 -3.30 -9.80 -4.52
CA TYR A 147 -2.91 -9.27 -5.83
C TYR A 147 -4.13 -8.80 -6.63
N LEU A 148 -5.19 -9.62 -6.75
CA LEU A 148 -6.42 -9.26 -7.46
C LEU A 148 -7.07 -8.02 -6.88
N ASN A 149 -7.18 -7.90 -5.54
CA ASN A 149 -7.72 -6.71 -4.88
C ASN A 149 -6.94 -5.45 -5.26
N LYS A 150 -5.62 -5.49 -5.19
CA LYS A 150 -4.73 -4.37 -5.56
C LYS A 150 -4.93 -3.95 -7.03
N GLU A 151 -5.00 -4.91 -7.95
CA GLU A 151 -5.14 -4.64 -9.38
C GLU A 151 -6.55 -4.12 -9.74
N ILE A 152 -7.60 -4.66 -9.10
CA ILE A 152 -8.98 -4.16 -9.25
C ILE A 152 -9.07 -2.71 -8.79
N ILE A 153 -8.46 -2.37 -7.64
CA ILE A 153 -8.41 -0.97 -7.14
C ILE A 153 -7.66 -0.07 -8.13
N SER A 154 -6.51 -0.51 -8.61
CA SER A 154 -5.68 0.23 -9.56
C SER A 154 -6.43 0.49 -10.87
N TYR A 155 -7.04 -0.54 -11.44
CA TYR A 155 -7.82 -0.45 -12.66
C TYR A 155 -9.05 0.46 -12.51
N THR A 156 -9.80 0.30 -11.43
CA THR A 156 -10.98 1.13 -11.11
C THR A 156 -10.60 2.60 -10.95
N THR A 157 -9.49 2.88 -10.24
CA THR A 157 -8.97 4.24 -10.06
C THR A 157 -8.53 4.84 -11.40
N GLY A 158 -7.88 4.05 -12.26
CA GLY A 158 -7.53 4.44 -13.61
C GLY A 158 -8.76 4.79 -14.46
N ALA A 159 -9.81 3.96 -14.40
CA ALA A 159 -11.06 4.19 -15.09
C ALA A 159 -11.77 5.48 -14.64
N ILE A 160 -11.77 5.77 -13.33
CA ILE A 160 -12.30 7.03 -12.77
C ILE A 160 -11.51 8.23 -13.32
N SER A 161 -10.18 8.13 -13.38
CA SER A 161 -9.32 9.24 -13.81
C SER A 161 -9.54 9.66 -15.26
N ILE A 162 -9.97 8.77 -16.13
CA ILE A 162 -10.31 9.06 -17.53
C ILE A 162 -11.78 9.47 -17.73
N GLY A 163 -12.56 9.59 -16.65
CA GLY A 163 -13.94 10.08 -16.67
C GLY A 163 -14.99 9.08 -17.18
N VAL A 164 -14.61 7.82 -17.44
CA VAL A 164 -15.50 6.81 -18.03
C VAL A 164 -16.54 6.27 -17.04
N VAL A 165 -16.26 6.36 -15.73
CA VAL A 165 -17.07 5.71 -14.68
C VAL A 165 -17.92 6.70 -13.87
N LEU A 166 -17.83 8.00 -14.16
CA LEU A 166 -18.52 9.06 -13.37
C LEU A 166 -20.06 9.01 -13.47
N GLU A 167 -20.64 8.44 -14.53
CA GLU A 167 -22.09 8.32 -14.68
C GLU A 167 -22.70 7.19 -13.83
N GLU A 168 -21.90 6.20 -13.39
CA GLU A 168 -22.30 5.10 -12.50
C GLU A 168 -21.41 5.04 -11.24
N SER A 169 -21.24 6.16 -10.56
CA SER A 169 -20.38 6.22 -9.35
C SER A 169 -20.78 5.22 -8.25
N GLU A 170 -22.05 4.83 -8.22
CA GLU A 170 -22.58 3.87 -7.24
C GLU A 170 -22.09 2.44 -7.53
N SER A 171 -22.08 2.00 -8.78
CA SER A 171 -21.60 0.67 -9.17
C SER A 171 -20.07 0.57 -9.03
N THR A 172 -19.34 1.64 -9.31
CA THR A 172 -17.87 1.68 -9.13
C THR A 172 -17.47 1.56 -7.67
N GLY A 173 -18.15 2.30 -6.78
CA GLY A 173 -17.96 2.18 -5.33
C GLY A 173 -18.29 0.77 -4.82
N LEU A 174 -19.28 0.11 -5.42
CA LEU A 174 -19.63 -1.26 -5.10
C LEU A 174 -18.51 -2.25 -5.47
N PHE A 175 -17.89 -2.13 -6.63
CA PHE A 175 -16.78 -2.99 -7.03
C PHE A 175 -15.59 -2.90 -6.07
N LEU A 176 -15.19 -1.69 -5.68
CA LEU A 176 -14.12 -1.47 -4.69
C LEU A 176 -14.46 -2.09 -3.34
N ARG A 177 -15.71 -1.93 -2.91
CA ARG A 177 -16.16 -2.48 -1.62
C ARG A 177 -16.20 -4.00 -1.64
N VAL A 178 -16.74 -4.60 -2.69
CA VAL A 178 -16.82 -6.05 -2.83
C VAL A 178 -15.43 -6.67 -2.91
N SER A 179 -14.48 -6.08 -3.66
CA SER A 179 -13.12 -6.61 -3.73
C SER A 179 -12.41 -6.56 -2.37
N ALA A 180 -12.59 -5.47 -1.60
CA ALA A 180 -12.02 -5.36 -0.26
C ALA A 180 -12.67 -6.34 0.75
N ASP A 181 -13.99 -6.60 0.63
CA ASP A 181 -14.66 -7.57 1.47
C ASP A 181 -14.24 -9.01 1.12
N LEU A 182 -14.01 -9.33 -0.16
CA LEU A 182 -13.49 -10.62 -0.60
C LEU A 182 -12.06 -10.88 -0.12
N GLU A 183 -11.20 -9.87 -0.18
CA GLU A 183 -9.83 -9.96 0.37
C GLU A 183 -9.88 -10.24 1.87
N ARG A 184 -10.69 -9.51 2.62
CA ARG A 184 -10.86 -9.69 4.06
C ARG A 184 -11.42 -11.07 4.45
N ILE A 185 -12.23 -11.68 3.59
CA ILE A 185 -12.74 -13.05 3.77
C ILE A 185 -11.64 -14.07 3.45
N GLY A 186 -10.77 -13.75 2.50
CA GLY A 186 -9.68 -14.62 2.06
C GLY A 186 -8.47 -14.65 3.01
N ASP A 187 -8.30 -13.60 3.83
CA ASP A 187 -7.31 -13.52 4.92
C ASP A 187 -7.71 -14.41 6.11
#